data_7533ab76f3c2f27bea83017b050766f2
#
_entry.id   7533ab76f3c2f27bea83017b050766f2
#
_cell.length_a   1.000
_cell.length_b   1.000
_cell.length_c   1.000
_cell.angle_alpha   90.00
_cell.angle_beta   90.00
_cell.angle_gamma   90.00
#
_symmetry.space_group_name_H-M   'P 1'
#
loop_
_entity.id
_entity.type
_entity.pdbx_description
1 polymer ?
#
loop_
_entity_poly.entity_id
_entity_poly.type
_entity_poly.pdbx_seq_one_letter_code
_entity_poly.pdbx_strand_id
1 'polypeptide(L)'
;VGIGERKEREKAEREQRIIGAAKMLAEKDGWASVTVRRLAQEIEYSQPVLYAHFENRDAIVGAVALEGFGELGPALRASVRRGASAAEAIEDVAMAYLEFAFERPALYEAMFILPSGLRFAKSDTPQSLRDTFGAMVTVVEPFCANAEVATETFWATLHGLAELERHGRIRAGFRKERVAHIVGMFSRAS
;
A
#
# COMPACT_ATOMS: atom_id res chain seq x y z
N VAL A 1 21.33 -26.61 10.18
CA VAL A 1 20.04 -26.22 9.60
C VAL A 1 19.17 -27.47 9.53
N GLY A 2 18.07 -27.50 10.30
CA GLY A 2 17.19 -28.67 10.37
C GLY A 2 16.36 -28.85 9.07
N ILE A 3 15.91 -30.09 8.84
CA ILE A 3 15.05 -30.41 7.65
C ILE A 3 13.78 -29.54 7.64
N GLY A 4 13.23 -29.19 8.80
CA GLY A 4 12.07 -28.29 8.94
C GLY A 4 12.36 -26.87 8.44
N GLU A 5 13.46 -26.26 8.89
CA GLU A 5 13.88 -24.91 8.48
C GLU A 5 14.14 -24.80 6.98
N ARG A 6 14.69 -25.88 6.39
CA ARG A 6 14.89 -25.93 4.94
C ARG A 6 13.56 -25.93 4.18
N LYS A 7 12.57 -26.73 4.63
CA LYS A 7 11.23 -26.77 3.99
C LYS A 7 10.49 -25.43 4.09
N GLU A 8 10.56 -24.78 5.24
CA GLU A 8 9.94 -23.46 5.42
C GLU A 8 10.59 -22.40 4.52
N ARG A 9 11.91 -22.41 4.40
CA ARG A 9 12.61 -21.51 3.48
C ARG A 9 12.22 -21.75 2.02
N GLU A 10 12.23 -23.01 1.57
CA GLU A 10 11.82 -23.38 0.21
C GLU A 10 10.35 -22.99 -0.07
N LYS A 11 9.47 -23.09 0.95
CA LYS A 11 8.08 -22.63 0.85
C LYS A 11 8.02 -21.12 0.68
N ALA A 12 8.70 -20.36 1.53
CA ALA A 12 8.74 -18.89 1.46
C ALA A 12 9.33 -18.40 0.12
N GLU A 13 10.37 -19.04 -0.39
CA GLU A 13 10.97 -18.71 -1.70
C GLU A 13 9.96 -18.91 -2.86
N ARG A 14 9.14 -19.97 -2.80
CA ARG A 14 8.09 -20.21 -3.80
C ARG A 14 6.96 -19.18 -3.70
N GLU A 15 6.53 -18.84 -2.49
CA GLU A 15 5.53 -17.80 -2.27
C GLU A 15 6.02 -16.45 -2.83
N GLN A 16 7.26 -16.08 -2.57
CA GLN A 16 7.86 -14.87 -3.12
C GLN A 16 7.93 -14.86 -4.65
N ARG A 17 8.20 -16.00 -5.27
CA ARG A 17 8.15 -16.13 -6.74
C ARG A 17 6.75 -15.89 -7.29
N ILE A 18 5.72 -16.45 -6.65
CA ILE A 18 4.32 -16.28 -7.06
C ILE A 18 3.91 -14.81 -6.92
N ILE A 19 4.23 -14.17 -5.79
CA ILE A 19 3.95 -12.76 -5.52
C ILE A 19 4.65 -11.85 -6.53
N GLY A 20 5.94 -12.08 -6.78
CA GLY A 20 6.72 -11.32 -7.75
C GLY A 20 6.17 -11.41 -9.18
N ALA A 21 5.77 -12.61 -9.60
CA ALA A 21 5.13 -12.81 -10.90
C ALA A 21 3.76 -12.11 -10.99
N ALA A 22 2.97 -12.13 -9.91
CA ALA A 22 1.68 -11.43 -9.87
C ALA A 22 1.86 -9.91 -9.99
N LYS A 23 2.82 -9.33 -9.26
CA LYS A 23 3.18 -7.90 -9.37
C LYS A 23 3.59 -7.55 -10.80
N MET A 24 4.51 -8.31 -11.38
CA MET A 24 5.02 -8.07 -12.74
C MET A 24 3.90 -8.13 -13.79
N LEU A 25 3.04 -9.14 -13.73
CA LEU A 25 1.91 -9.27 -14.66
C LEU A 25 0.88 -8.15 -14.46
N ALA A 26 0.60 -7.75 -13.21
CA ALA A 26 -0.32 -6.67 -12.91
C ALA A 26 0.20 -5.31 -13.41
N GLU A 27 1.49 -5.01 -13.23
CA GLU A 27 2.10 -3.77 -13.74
C GLU A 27 2.11 -3.73 -15.26
N LYS A 28 2.36 -4.87 -15.91
CA LYS A 28 2.43 -4.94 -17.37
C LYS A 28 1.06 -4.90 -18.05
N ASP A 29 0.11 -5.68 -17.56
CA ASP A 29 -1.13 -5.98 -18.28
C ASP A 29 -2.40 -5.77 -17.42
N GLY A 30 -2.26 -5.21 -16.21
CA GLY A 30 -3.32 -4.97 -15.24
C GLY A 30 -3.78 -6.23 -14.50
N TRP A 31 -4.44 -6.03 -13.38
CA TRP A 31 -4.90 -7.12 -12.50
C TRP A 31 -5.93 -8.06 -13.13
N ALA A 32 -6.70 -7.62 -14.13
CA ALA A 32 -7.61 -8.49 -14.86
C ALA A 32 -6.88 -9.63 -15.60
N SER A 33 -5.60 -9.42 -15.93
CA SER A 33 -4.75 -10.41 -16.59
C SER A 33 -4.16 -11.45 -15.64
N VAL A 34 -4.11 -11.16 -14.33
CA VAL A 34 -3.51 -12.01 -13.30
C VAL A 34 -4.48 -13.13 -12.95
N THR A 35 -4.29 -14.29 -13.55
CA THR A 35 -5.03 -15.52 -13.28
C THR A 35 -4.10 -16.61 -12.78
N VAL A 36 -4.60 -17.56 -11.97
CA VAL A 36 -3.79 -18.69 -11.48
C VAL A 36 -3.15 -19.47 -12.64
N ARG A 37 -3.87 -19.64 -13.75
CA ARG A 37 -3.35 -20.29 -14.96
C ARG A 37 -2.17 -19.53 -15.56
N ARG A 38 -2.30 -18.21 -15.72
CA ARG A 38 -1.25 -17.37 -16.31
C ARG A 38 -0.04 -17.28 -15.41
N LEU A 39 -0.24 -17.14 -14.08
CA LEU A 39 0.84 -17.18 -13.09
C LEU A 39 1.62 -18.50 -13.16
N ALA A 40 0.90 -19.63 -13.20
CA ALA A 40 1.52 -20.95 -13.31
C ALA A 40 2.41 -21.06 -14.57
N GLN A 41 1.94 -20.55 -15.70
CA GLN A 41 2.72 -20.51 -16.94
C GLN A 41 3.95 -19.60 -16.83
N GLU A 42 3.80 -18.41 -16.23
CA GLU A 42 4.88 -17.41 -16.11
C GLU A 42 6.06 -17.91 -15.28
N ILE A 43 5.78 -18.68 -14.21
CA ILE A 43 6.82 -19.17 -13.30
C ILE A 43 7.15 -20.65 -13.50
N GLU A 44 6.64 -21.26 -14.57
CA GLU A 44 6.86 -22.68 -14.92
C GLU A 44 6.43 -23.66 -13.81
N TYR A 45 5.34 -23.32 -13.10
CA TYR A 45 4.72 -24.17 -12.09
C TYR A 45 3.40 -24.76 -12.60
N SER A 46 2.98 -25.87 -12.00
CA SER A 46 1.60 -26.37 -12.21
C SER A 46 0.61 -25.60 -11.33
N GLN A 47 -0.66 -25.48 -11.77
CA GLN A 47 -1.70 -24.83 -10.98
C GLN A 47 -1.88 -25.47 -9.58
N PRO A 48 -1.82 -26.80 -9.41
CA PRO A 48 -1.85 -27.42 -8.08
C PRO A 48 -0.74 -26.93 -7.14
N VAL A 49 0.45 -26.58 -7.66
CA VAL A 49 1.52 -26.00 -6.84
C VAL A 49 1.13 -24.61 -6.33
N LEU A 50 0.50 -23.77 -7.17
CA LEU A 50 0.01 -22.47 -6.72
C LEU A 50 -1.06 -22.62 -5.64
N TYR A 51 -2.01 -23.52 -5.81
CA TYR A 51 -3.07 -23.78 -4.83
C TYR A 51 -2.55 -24.37 -3.51
N ALA A 52 -1.37 -25.01 -3.51
CA ALA A 52 -0.71 -25.45 -2.27
C ALA A 52 -0.17 -24.26 -1.43
N HIS A 53 0.03 -23.08 -2.04
CA HIS A 53 0.53 -21.87 -1.39
C HIS A 53 -0.57 -20.81 -1.17
N PHE A 54 -1.49 -20.67 -2.10
CA PHE A 54 -2.55 -19.66 -2.06
C PHE A 54 -3.90 -20.29 -2.41
N GLU A 55 -4.86 -20.18 -1.51
CA GLU A 55 -6.19 -20.77 -1.66
C GLU A 55 -6.90 -20.32 -2.96
N ASN A 56 -6.72 -19.04 -3.30
CA ASN A 56 -7.35 -18.42 -4.45
C ASN A 56 -6.55 -17.20 -4.91
N ARG A 57 -7.03 -16.55 -5.98
CA ARG A 57 -6.43 -15.32 -6.53
C ARG A 57 -6.40 -14.18 -5.49
N ASP A 58 -7.47 -14.03 -4.71
CA ASP A 58 -7.57 -12.93 -3.76
C ASP A 58 -6.55 -13.08 -2.61
N ALA A 59 -6.18 -14.32 -2.25
CA ALA A 59 -5.08 -14.58 -1.33
C ALA A 59 -3.73 -14.14 -1.91
N ILE A 60 -3.52 -14.27 -3.23
CA ILE A 60 -2.32 -13.74 -3.90
C ILE A 60 -2.34 -12.21 -3.91
N VAL A 61 -3.49 -11.60 -4.23
CA VAL A 61 -3.68 -10.14 -4.14
C VAL A 61 -3.38 -9.64 -2.74
N GLY A 62 -3.87 -10.32 -1.71
CA GLY A 62 -3.61 -10.00 -0.30
C GLY A 62 -2.13 -10.05 0.07
N ALA A 63 -1.40 -11.06 -0.43
CA ALA A 63 0.04 -11.16 -0.22
C ALA A 63 0.81 -10.02 -0.91
N VAL A 64 0.44 -9.66 -2.14
CA VAL A 64 0.99 -8.49 -2.85
C VAL A 64 0.68 -7.20 -2.08
N ALA A 65 -0.56 -7.05 -1.59
CA ALA A 65 -0.95 -5.88 -0.80
C ALA A 65 -0.12 -5.75 0.49
N LEU A 66 0.16 -6.86 1.19
CA LEU A 66 1.02 -6.86 2.38
C LEU A 66 2.44 -6.38 2.09
N GLU A 67 3.03 -6.76 0.95
CA GLU A 67 4.31 -6.20 0.50
C GLU A 67 4.19 -4.70 0.26
N GLY A 68 3.12 -4.25 -0.40
CA GLY A 68 2.87 -2.83 -0.64
C GLY A 68 2.82 -2.00 0.66
N PHE A 69 2.15 -2.48 1.68
CA PHE A 69 2.16 -1.83 3.00
C PHE A 69 3.54 -1.88 3.66
N GLY A 70 4.29 -2.96 3.46
CA GLY A 70 5.68 -3.07 3.89
C GLY A 70 6.63 -2.08 3.21
N GLU A 71 6.30 -1.64 2.00
CA GLU A 71 7.04 -0.59 1.27
C GLU A 71 6.54 0.81 1.62
N LEU A 72 5.22 1.02 1.66
CA LEU A 72 4.62 2.35 1.89
C LEU A 72 4.94 2.91 3.28
N GLY A 73 4.77 2.14 4.34
CA GLY A 73 5.00 2.61 5.71
C GLY A 73 6.42 3.16 5.93
N PRO A 74 7.49 2.43 5.58
CA PRO A 74 8.85 2.96 5.60
C PRO A 74 9.05 4.17 4.69
N ALA A 75 8.46 4.20 3.48
CA ALA A 75 8.58 5.32 2.56
C ALA A 75 7.97 6.60 3.16
N LEU A 76 6.79 6.52 3.79
CA LEU A 76 6.15 7.65 4.49
C LEU A 76 7.03 8.17 5.62
N ARG A 77 7.60 7.29 6.46
CA ARG A 77 8.52 7.71 7.53
C ARG A 77 9.79 8.37 7.00
N ALA A 78 10.34 7.81 5.92
CA ALA A 78 11.58 8.32 5.33
C ALA A 78 11.38 9.64 4.57
N SER A 79 10.15 9.97 4.15
CA SER A 79 9.85 11.22 3.43
C SER A 79 9.97 12.45 4.30
N VAL A 80 9.74 12.33 5.62
CA VAL A 80 9.81 13.45 6.56
C VAL A 80 11.25 13.96 6.66
N ARG A 81 11.47 15.20 6.24
CA ARG A 81 12.78 15.86 6.29
C ARG A 81 13.25 16.08 7.72
N ARG A 82 14.55 15.90 7.96
CA ARG A 82 15.11 16.12 9.27
C ARG A 82 14.93 17.58 9.70
N GLY A 83 14.31 17.80 10.86
CA GLY A 83 14.03 19.14 11.40
C GLY A 83 12.82 19.82 10.77
N ALA A 84 11.99 19.09 10.01
CA ALA A 84 10.74 19.61 9.48
C ALA A 84 9.81 20.08 10.61
N SER A 85 9.12 21.18 10.38
CA SER A 85 7.97 21.58 11.19
C SER A 85 6.82 20.58 11.04
N ALA A 86 5.84 20.61 11.93
CA ALA A 86 4.66 19.74 11.83
C ALA A 86 3.93 19.91 10.50
N ALA A 87 3.80 21.15 9.99
CA ALA A 87 3.18 21.43 8.70
C ALA A 87 3.98 20.84 7.52
N GLU A 88 5.31 20.93 7.55
CA GLU A 88 6.18 20.34 6.54
C GLU A 88 6.15 18.81 6.61
N ALA A 89 6.07 18.21 7.81
CA ALA A 89 6.02 16.77 7.95
C ALA A 89 4.73 16.17 7.37
N ILE A 90 3.57 16.80 7.58
CA ILE A 90 2.31 16.35 6.98
C ILE A 90 2.31 16.55 5.45
N GLU A 91 2.94 17.63 4.95
CA GLU A 91 3.15 17.85 3.51
C GLU A 91 4.02 16.76 2.89
N ASP A 92 5.18 16.46 3.52
CA ASP A 92 6.12 15.43 3.05
C ASP A 92 5.44 14.05 2.96
N VAL A 93 4.66 13.66 3.99
CA VAL A 93 3.91 12.40 3.99
C VAL A 93 2.81 12.39 2.94
N ALA A 94 2.06 13.49 2.77
CA ALA A 94 1.02 13.60 1.75
C ALA A 94 1.58 13.45 0.33
N MET A 95 2.70 14.11 0.05
CA MET A 95 3.39 14.02 -1.25
C MET A 95 3.90 12.60 -1.51
N ALA A 96 4.56 11.98 -0.52
CA ALA A 96 5.08 10.61 -0.65
C ALA A 96 3.97 9.59 -0.88
N TYR A 97 2.82 9.73 -0.22
CA TYR A 97 1.65 8.88 -0.43
C TYR A 97 1.12 8.97 -1.87
N LEU A 98 0.92 10.20 -2.37
CA LEU A 98 0.42 10.42 -3.74
C LEU A 98 1.43 9.99 -4.81
N GLU A 99 2.72 10.14 -4.54
CA GLU A 99 3.80 9.69 -5.43
C GLU A 99 3.83 8.16 -5.50
N PHE A 100 3.76 7.47 -4.36
CA PHE A 100 3.66 6.00 -4.29
C PHE A 100 2.48 5.48 -5.11
N ALA A 101 1.28 6.08 -4.94
CA ALA A 101 0.09 5.69 -5.69
C ALA A 101 0.23 5.88 -7.20
N PHE A 102 0.96 6.91 -7.62
CA PHE A 102 1.21 7.24 -9.02
C PHE A 102 2.28 6.33 -9.65
N GLU A 103 3.39 6.08 -8.94
CA GLU A 103 4.51 5.30 -9.43
C GLU A 103 4.27 3.80 -9.41
N ARG A 104 3.38 3.33 -8.52
CA ARG A 104 3.08 1.93 -8.28
C ARG A 104 1.59 1.60 -8.42
N PRO A 105 0.97 1.88 -9.59
CA PRO A 105 -0.48 1.81 -9.75
C PRO A 105 -1.06 0.42 -9.49
N ALA A 106 -0.44 -0.65 -9.97
CA ALA A 106 -0.93 -2.00 -9.74
C ALA A 106 -0.77 -2.43 -8.27
N LEU A 107 0.32 -2.05 -7.62
CA LEU A 107 0.53 -2.32 -6.19
C LEU A 107 -0.50 -1.58 -5.34
N TYR A 108 -0.74 -0.30 -5.64
CA TYR A 108 -1.75 0.53 -4.98
C TYR A 108 -3.17 -0.04 -5.13
N GLU A 109 -3.50 -0.55 -6.33
CA GLU A 109 -4.78 -1.20 -6.61
C GLU A 109 -4.97 -2.47 -5.76
N ALA A 110 -3.94 -3.31 -5.62
CA ALA A 110 -3.97 -4.47 -4.74
C ALA A 110 -4.18 -4.10 -3.27
N MET A 111 -3.55 -3.00 -2.82
CA MET A 111 -3.62 -2.55 -1.43
C MET A 111 -4.99 -2.04 -1.02
N PHE A 112 -5.68 -1.29 -1.90
CA PHE A 112 -6.81 -0.46 -1.52
C PHE A 112 -8.10 -0.70 -2.32
N ILE A 113 -8.04 -1.30 -3.50
CA ILE A 113 -9.18 -1.40 -4.41
C ILE A 113 -9.69 -2.82 -4.55
N LEU A 114 -8.78 -3.79 -4.70
CA LEU A 114 -9.15 -5.18 -4.97
C LEU A 114 -9.51 -5.94 -3.68
N PRO A 115 -10.37 -6.97 -3.78
CA PRO A 115 -10.55 -7.93 -2.70
C PRO A 115 -9.22 -8.60 -2.34
N SER A 116 -8.74 -8.34 -1.14
CA SER A 116 -7.45 -8.86 -0.65
C SER A 116 -7.57 -9.75 0.59
N GLY A 117 -8.79 -9.84 1.16
CA GLY A 117 -9.02 -10.54 2.42
C GLY A 117 -8.34 -9.88 3.65
N LEU A 118 -7.63 -8.77 3.47
CA LEU A 118 -6.97 -8.06 4.56
C LEU A 118 -8.00 -7.37 5.45
N ARG A 119 -7.75 -7.42 6.75
CA ARG A 119 -8.59 -6.77 7.76
C ARG A 119 -7.96 -5.46 8.21
N PHE A 120 -8.72 -4.37 8.07
CA PHE A 120 -8.37 -3.04 8.53
C PHE A 120 -9.08 -2.73 9.86
N ALA A 121 -8.43 -1.96 10.72
CA ALA A 121 -8.99 -1.50 12.00
C ALA A 121 -9.58 -2.63 12.88
N LYS A 122 -8.92 -3.79 12.92
CA LYS A 122 -9.27 -4.95 13.73
C LYS A 122 -8.08 -5.39 14.59
N SER A 123 -8.34 -6.23 15.60
CA SER A 123 -7.28 -6.76 16.47
C SER A 123 -6.25 -7.61 15.73
N ASP A 124 -6.65 -8.24 14.65
CA ASP A 124 -5.83 -9.10 13.78
C ASP A 124 -5.32 -8.38 12.51
N THR A 125 -5.40 -7.04 12.47
CA THR A 125 -4.80 -6.24 11.37
C THR A 125 -3.30 -6.54 11.28
N PRO A 126 -2.77 -6.85 10.08
CA PRO A 126 -1.34 -7.09 9.89
C PRO A 126 -0.45 -5.94 10.35
N GLN A 127 0.75 -6.27 10.84
CA GLN A 127 1.67 -5.27 11.41
C GLN A 127 2.05 -4.18 10.40
N SER A 128 2.31 -4.54 9.13
CA SER A 128 2.67 -3.58 8.08
C SER A 128 1.57 -2.52 7.84
N LEU A 129 0.30 -2.91 7.95
CA LEU A 129 -0.82 -1.97 7.85
C LEU A 129 -0.86 -1.03 9.06
N ARG A 130 -0.67 -1.57 10.29
CA ARG A 130 -0.60 -0.75 11.51
C ARG A 130 0.56 0.23 11.45
N ASP A 131 1.72 -0.21 10.98
CA ASP A 131 2.93 0.62 10.88
C ASP A 131 2.76 1.74 9.83
N THR A 132 2.05 1.45 8.73
CA THR A 132 1.72 2.45 7.70
C THR A 132 0.75 3.50 8.24
N PHE A 133 -0.32 3.07 8.91
CA PHE A 133 -1.27 3.98 9.55
C PHE A 133 -0.59 4.81 10.64
N GLY A 134 0.25 4.18 11.49
CA GLY A 134 1.02 4.85 12.54
C GLY A 134 1.97 5.93 12.00
N ALA A 135 2.55 5.74 10.82
CA ALA A 135 3.36 6.77 10.16
C ALA A 135 2.55 8.03 9.83
N MET A 136 1.28 7.88 9.45
CA MET A 136 0.36 9.01 9.21
C MET A 136 -0.11 9.63 10.52
N VAL A 137 -0.41 8.82 11.56
CA VAL A 137 -0.80 9.31 12.89
C VAL A 137 0.27 10.25 13.43
N THR A 138 1.54 9.87 13.35
CA THR A 138 2.68 10.65 13.88
C THR A 138 2.72 12.08 13.34
N VAL A 139 2.35 12.31 12.08
CA VAL A 139 2.39 13.65 11.47
C VAL A 139 1.07 14.41 11.64
N VAL A 140 -0.05 13.73 11.90
CA VAL A 140 -1.36 14.33 12.08
C VAL A 140 -1.61 14.72 13.55
N GLU A 141 -1.09 13.94 14.51
CA GLU A 141 -1.27 14.11 15.96
C GLU A 141 -1.05 15.55 16.45
N PRO A 142 -0.03 16.32 15.99
CA PRO A 142 0.19 17.68 16.46
C PRO A 142 -0.95 18.67 16.18
N PHE A 143 -1.89 18.31 15.30
CA PHE A 143 -2.94 19.21 14.81
C PHE A 143 -4.34 18.93 15.39
N CYS A 144 -4.52 17.92 16.23
CA CYS A 144 -5.85 17.51 16.64
C CYS A 144 -5.88 16.76 17.97
N ALA A 145 -7.00 16.84 18.67
CA ALA A 145 -7.22 16.11 19.92
C ALA A 145 -7.51 14.60 19.71
N ASN A 146 -8.04 14.21 18.53
CA ASN A 146 -8.34 12.82 18.18
C ASN A 146 -7.54 12.46 16.93
N ALA A 147 -6.30 12.02 17.15
CA ALA A 147 -5.36 11.70 16.09
C ALA A 147 -5.83 10.58 15.16
N GLU A 148 -6.53 9.56 15.68
CA GLU A 148 -6.99 8.42 14.87
C GLU A 148 -8.05 8.87 13.85
N VAL A 149 -9.11 9.54 14.28
CA VAL A 149 -10.17 10.04 13.40
C VAL A 149 -9.64 11.05 12.40
N ALA A 150 -8.75 11.95 12.84
CA ALA A 150 -8.12 12.93 11.95
C ALA A 150 -7.24 12.25 10.90
N THR A 151 -6.51 11.19 11.28
CA THR A 151 -5.69 10.40 10.36
C THR A 151 -6.54 9.63 9.36
N GLU A 152 -7.67 9.06 9.76
CA GLU A 152 -8.62 8.43 8.83
C GLU A 152 -9.14 9.44 7.81
N THR A 153 -9.45 10.67 8.23
CA THR A 153 -9.88 11.76 7.35
C THR A 153 -8.77 12.20 6.41
N PHE A 154 -7.56 12.32 6.91
CA PHE A 154 -6.38 12.65 6.12
C PHE A 154 -6.13 11.57 5.06
N TRP A 155 -6.10 10.31 5.46
CA TRP A 155 -5.95 9.18 4.55
C TRP A 155 -7.06 9.11 3.51
N ALA A 156 -8.32 9.25 3.91
CA ALA A 156 -9.45 9.26 2.97
C ALA A 156 -9.32 10.39 1.92
N THR A 157 -8.82 11.55 2.33
CA THR A 157 -8.56 12.67 1.42
C THR A 157 -7.45 12.35 0.43
N LEU A 158 -6.31 11.80 0.90
CA LEU A 158 -5.20 11.40 0.04
C LEU A 158 -5.59 10.27 -0.92
N HIS A 159 -6.34 9.27 -0.42
CA HIS A 159 -6.83 8.17 -1.24
C HIS A 159 -7.79 8.68 -2.33
N GLY A 160 -8.72 9.55 -1.97
CA GLY A 160 -9.62 10.18 -2.94
C GLY A 160 -8.87 10.97 -4.01
N LEU A 161 -7.84 11.74 -3.63
CA LEU A 161 -6.99 12.46 -4.59
C LEU A 161 -6.23 11.50 -5.51
N ALA A 162 -5.62 10.45 -4.95
CA ALA A 162 -4.89 9.45 -5.73
C ALA A 162 -5.80 8.80 -6.79
N GLU A 163 -7.00 8.37 -6.41
CA GLU A 163 -7.95 7.76 -7.33
C GLU A 163 -8.46 8.74 -8.40
N LEU A 164 -8.77 9.96 -8.02
CA LEU A 164 -9.24 10.98 -8.97
C LEU A 164 -8.12 11.39 -9.96
N GLU A 165 -6.87 11.48 -9.50
CA GLU A 165 -5.72 11.76 -10.37
C GLU A 165 -5.46 10.60 -11.33
N ARG A 166 -5.42 9.36 -10.85
CA ARG A 166 -5.18 8.15 -11.66
C ARG A 166 -6.19 7.99 -12.80
N HIS A 167 -7.45 8.37 -12.55
CA HIS A 167 -8.53 8.25 -13.53
C HIS A 167 -8.76 9.53 -14.34
N GLY A 168 -7.88 10.54 -14.22
CA GLY A 168 -8.00 11.79 -14.97
C GLY A 168 -9.29 12.59 -14.65
N ARG A 169 -9.84 12.44 -13.44
CA ARG A 169 -11.09 13.07 -13.01
C ARG A 169 -10.89 14.47 -12.44
N ILE A 170 -9.64 14.84 -12.14
CA ILE A 170 -9.26 16.18 -11.70
C ILE A 170 -8.09 16.70 -12.54
N ARG A 171 -7.91 18.04 -12.53
CA ARG A 171 -6.89 18.71 -13.35
C ARG A 171 -5.50 18.21 -13.01
N ALA A 172 -4.71 17.82 -14.02
CA ALA A 172 -3.30 17.48 -13.86
C ALA A 172 -2.47 18.71 -13.43
N GLY A 173 -1.29 18.46 -12.82
CA GLY A 173 -0.30 19.49 -12.51
C GLY A 173 -0.56 20.30 -11.22
N PHE A 174 -1.65 20.05 -10.49
CA PHE A 174 -2.02 20.80 -9.27
C PHE A 174 -1.88 19.97 -7.98
N ARG A 175 -1.02 18.95 -7.97
CA ARG A 175 -0.85 18.08 -6.80
C ARG A 175 -0.29 18.87 -5.61
N LYS A 176 0.73 19.68 -5.82
CA LYS A 176 1.35 20.49 -4.76
C LYS A 176 0.35 21.47 -4.13
N GLU A 177 -0.44 22.16 -4.95
CA GLU A 177 -1.44 23.11 -4.47
C GLU A 177 -2.56 22.42 -3.67
N ARG A 178 -2.97 21.21 -4.10
CA ARG A 178 -3.96 20.42 -3.34
C ARG A 178 -3.40 19.98 -1.98
N VAL A 179 -2.14 19.50 -1.97
CA VAL A 179 -1.47 19.13 -0.72
C VAL A 179 -1.32 20.34 0.20
N ALA A 180 -0.89 21.51 -0.31
CA ALA A 180 -0.83 22.73 0.47
C ALA A 180 -2.19 23.13 1.05
N HIS A 181 -3.28 22.91 0.30
CA HIS A 181 -4.64 23.16 0.78
C HIS A 181 -5.02 22.21 1.93
N ILE A 182 -4.69 20.91 1.81
CA ILE A 182 -4.89 19.92 2.88
C ILE A 182 -4.14 20.33 4.15
N VAL A 183 -2.84 20.65 4.04
CA VAL A 183 -2.01 21.13 5.16
C VAL A 183 -2.67 22.34 5.83
N GLY A 184 -3.14 23.30 5.03
CA GLY A 184 -3.84 24.49 5.55
C GLY A 184 -5.16 24.19 6.26
N MET A 185 -5.85 23.10 5.95
CA MET A 185 -7.05 22.67 6.70
C MET A 185 -6.65 22.14 8.09
N PHE A 186 -5.63 21.33 8.19
CA PHE A 186 -5.13 20.80 9.47
C PHE A 186 -4.54 21.92 10.35
N SER A 187 -3.71 22.80 9.80
CA SER A 187 -3.06 23.89 10.56
C SER A 187 -4.02 24.94 11.11
N ARG A 188 -5.27 25.04 10.58
CA ARG A 188 -6.30 25.97 11.09
C ARG A 188 -7.22 25.35 12.13
N ALA A 189 -7.19 24.04 12.29
CA ALA A 189 -8.01 23.31 13.25
C ALA A 189 -7.34 23.19 14.63
N SER A 190 -6.08 23.65 14.76
CA SER A 190 -5.30 23.76 16.00
C SER A 190 -5.49 25.18 16.65
#